data_f8f02041516f1294b7a2e4dec8213415
#
_entry.id   f8f02041516f1294b7a2e4dec8213415
#
_cell.length_a   1.000
_cell.length_b   1.000
_cell.length_c   1.000
_cell.angle_alpha   90.00
_cell.angle_beta   90.00
_cell.angle_gamma   90.00
#
_symmetry.space_group_name_H-M   'P 1'
#
loop_
_entity.id
_entity.type
_entity.pdbx_description
1 polymer ?
#
loop_
_entity_poly.entity_id
_entity_poly.type
_entity_poly.pdbx_seq_one_letter_code
_entity_poly.pdbx_strand_id
1 'polypeptide(L)'
;MNRLTLPIAANHPTGAGHFPGNPIIPGALLLAEVLARIGQAERLQLVPGRIKAAKFLHPVRPGDIVEIEYERSPQGAIEFQCAVAGTRVLTGGIVAGR
;
A
#
# COMPACT_ATOMS: atom_id res chain seq x y z
N MET A 1 9.81 -1.89 14.21
CA MET A 1 9.04 -1.61 12.98
C MET A 1 8.23 -2.84 12.63
N ASN A 2 6.96 -2.65 12.32
CA ASN A 2 6.06 -3.76 11.97
C ASN A 2 6.19 -4.10 10.50
N ARG A 3 6.00 -5.38 10.17
CA ARG A 3 6.10 -5.85 8.79
C ARG A 3 4.88 -6.68 8.42
N LEU A 4 4.39 -6.44 7.22
CA LEU A 4 3.26 -7.17 6.64
C LEU A 4 3.59 -7.53 5.21
N THR A 5 2.87 -8.48 4.66
CA THR A 5 2.91 -8.79 3.22
C THR A 5 1.54 -8.56 2.62
N LEU A 6 1.54 -8.12 1.37
CA LEU A 6 0.32 -7.91 0.60
C LEU A 6 0.55 -8.54 -0.78
N PRO A 7 0.14 -9.80 -0.97
CA PRO A 7 0.22 -10.41 -2.29
C PRO A 7 -0.79 -9.76 -3.25
N ILE A 8 -0.35 -9.41 -4.42
CA ILE A 8 -1.23 -8.89 -5.47
C ILE A 8 -1.56 -10.06 -6.39
N ALA A 9 -2.83 -10.41 -6.50
CA ALA A 9 -3.24 -11.55 -7.31
C ALA A 9 -2.76 -11.41 -8.75
N ALA A 10 -2.30 -12.50 -9.36
CA ALA A 10 -1.82 -12.49 -10.73
C ALA A 10 -2.94 -12.11 -11.72
N ASN A 11 -4.18 -12.35 -11.36
CA ASN A 11 -5.36 -11.99 -12.15
C ASN A 11 -6.11 -10.78 -11.57
N HIS A 12 -5.38 -9.86 -10.93
CA HIS A 12 -6.02 -8.70 -10.32
C HIS A 12 -6.86 -7.93 -11.35
N PRO A 13 -8.14 -7.63 -11.05
CA PRO A 13 -9.05 -7.07 -12.06
C PRO A 13 -8.58 -5.76 -12.68
N THR A 14 -7.92 -4.91 -11.90
CA THR A 14 -7.47 -3.61 -12.40
C THR A 14 -6.26 -3.70 -13.32
N GLY A 15 -5.55 -4.83 -13.33
CA GLY A 15 -4.45 -5.04 -14.26
C GLY A 15 -4.94 -5.38 -15.66
N ALA A 16 -6.14 -5.95 -15.76
CA ALA A 16 -6.69 -6.38 -17.04
C ALA A 16 -7.28 -5.20 -17.80
N GLY A 17 -6.89 -5.04 -19.05
CA GLY A 17 -7.47 -4.03 -19.92
C GLY A 17 -6.92 -2.62 -19.77
N HIS A 18 -6.08 -2.33 -18.77
CA HIS A 18 -5.55 -0.98 -18.58
C HIS A 18 -4.26 -0.74 -19.35
N PHE A 19 -3.37 -1.66 -19.38
CA PHE A 19 -2.11 -1.54 -20.11
C PHE A 19 -1.83 -2.89 -20.76
N PRO A 20 -2.45 -3.17 -21.93
CA PRO A 20 -2.28 -4.47 -22.57
C PRO A 20 -0.80 -4.80 -22.77
N GLY A 21 -0.36 -5.98 -22.33
CA GLY A 21 1.02 -6.39 -22.39
C GLY A 21 1.93 -5.87 -21.28
N ASN A 22 1.44 -4.93 -20.47
CA ASN A 22 2.22 -4.39 -19.36
C ASN A 22 1.29 -3.90 -18.24
N PRO A 23 0.54 -4.81 -17.59
CA PRO A 23 -0.41 -4.41 -16.57
C PRO A 23 0.29 -3.82 -15.35
N ILE A 24 -0.25 -2.72 -14.84
CA ILE A 24 0.26 -2.02 -13.67
C ILE A 24 -0.92 -1.75 -12.74
N ILE A 25 -0.72 -1.94 -11.45
CA ILE A 25 -1.72 -1.60 -10.45
C ILE A 25 -1.75 -0.07 -10.29
N PRO A 26 -2.90 0.58 -10.49
CA PRO A 26 -2.99 2.03 -10.28
C PRO A 26 -2.56 2.43 -8.89
N GLY A 27 -1.81 3.53 -8.78
CA GLY A 27 -1.24 3.97 -7.50
C GLY A 27 -2.29 4.18 -6.42
N ALA A 28 -3.42 4.80 -6.77
CA ALA A 28 -4.49 5.04 -5.79
C ALA A 28 -5.05 3.74 -5.23
N LEU A 29 -5.17 2.71 -6.06
CA LEU A 29 -5.65 1.41 -5.60
C LEU A 29 -4.60 0.71 -4.73
N LEU A 30 -3.33 0.76 -5.12
CA LEU A 30 -2.26 0.21 -4.31
C LEU A 30 -2.25 0.84 -2.93
N LEU A 31 -2.36 2.16 -2.86
CA LEU A 31 -2.40 2.87 -1.58
C LEU A 31 -3.60 2.41 -0.74
N ALA A 32 -4.78 2.29 -1.35
CA ALA A 32 -5.97 1.83 -0.64
C ALA A 32 -5.79 0.42 -0.08
N GLU A 33 -5.20 -0.49 -0.85
CA GLU A 33 -4.97 -1.86 -0.40
C GLU A 33 -3.92 -1.93 0.71
N VAL A 34 -2.86 -1.12 0.62
CA VAL A 34 -1.84 -1.04 1.67
C VAL A 34 -2.47 -0.53 2.97
N LEU A 35 -3.26 0.53 2.90
CA LEU A 35 -3.91 1.10 4.08
C LEU A 35 -4.92 0.13 4.69
N ALA A 36 -5.67 -0.60 3.86
CA ALA A 36 -6.59 -1.61 4.36
C ALA A 36 -5.84 -2.73 5.10
N ARG A 37 -4.70 -3.14 4.57
CA ARG A 37 -3.91 -4.21 5.19
C ARG A 37 -3.32 -3.77 6.53
N ILE A 38 -2.80 -2.55 6.62
CA ILE A 38 -2.30 -2.00 7.88
C ILE A 38 -3.45 -1.83 8.87
N GLY A 39 -4.59 -1.33 8.41
CA GLY A 39 -5.76 -1.16 9.26
C GLY A 39 -6.23 -2.47 9.87
N GLN A 40 -6.24 -3.55 9.10
CA GLN A 40 -6.56 -4.88 9.62
C GLN A 40 -5.60 -5.30 10.73
N ALA A 41 -4.31 -5.12 10.52
CA ALA A 41 -3.29 -5.52 11.48
C ALA A 41 -3.39 -4.71 12.78
N GLU A 42 -3.70 -3.42 12.68
CA GLU A 42 -3.75 -2.52 13.82
C GLU A 42 -5.16 -2.40 14.43
N ARG A 43 -6.14 -3.03 13.81
CA ARG A 43 -7.56 -2.92 14.18
C ARG A 43 -8.02 -1.46 14.20
N LEU A 44 -7.61 -0.73 13.18
CA LEU A 44 -7.95 0.68 12.99
C LEU A 44 -8.63 0.88 11.65
N GLN A 45 -9.54 1.85 11.61
CA GLN A 45 -10.10 2.30 10.36
C GLN A 45 -9.26 3.47 9.85
N LEU A 46 -8.45 3.22 8.83
CA LEU A 46 -7.57 4.24 8.27
C LEU A 46 -8.26 5.06 7.17
N VAL A 47 -9.34 4.55 6.63
CA VAL A 47 -10.13 5.25 5.61
C VAL A 47 -11.56 5.36 6.13
N PRO A 48 -12.14 6.57 6.27
CA PRO A 48 -11.49 7.84 5.98
C PRO A 48 -10.40 8.19 6.97
N GLY A 49 -9.35 8.80 6.46
CA GLY A 49 -8.25 9.29 7.25
C GLY A 49 -7.59 10.42 6.49
N ARG A 50 -6.59 11.03 7.07
CA ARG A 50 -5.88 12.12 6.40
C ARG A 50 -4.51 11.64 5.94
N ILE A 51 -4.34 11.57 4.63
CA ILE A 51 -3.05 11.21 4.05
C ILE A 51 -2.13 12.43 4.17
N LYS A 52 -1.00 12.24 4.88
CA LYS A 52 0.01 13.28 5.03
C LYS A 52 0.91 13.34 3.82
N ALA A 53 1.25 12.19 3.28
CA ALA A 53 2.11 12.08 2.12
C ALA A 53 1.92 10.70 1.48
N ALA A 54 2.09 10.65 0.17
CA ALA A 54 2.16 9.38 -0.57
C ALA A 54 3.06 9.61 -1.76
N LYS A 55 4.10 8.79 -1.89
CA LYS A 55 5.06 8.91 -2.96
C LYS A 55 5.21 7.55 -3.65
N PHE A 56 4.85 7.52 -4.93
CA PHE A 56 4.94 6.32 -5.77
C PHE A 56 6.27 6.33 -6.49
N LEU A 57 7.08 5.29 -6.28
CA LEU A 57 8.46 5.26 -6.75
C LEU A 57 8.66 4.33 -7.94
N HIS A 58 7.99 3.18 -7.94
CA HIS A 58 8.07 2.19 -9.01
C HIS A 58 6.72 1.52 -9.18
N PRO A 59 6.39 1.06 -10.39
CA PRO A 59 5.11 0.36 -10.62
C PRO A 59 5.05 -0.98 -9.90
N VAL A 60 3.85 -1.36 -9.50
CA VAL A 60 3.55 -2.68 -8.95
C VAL A 60 2.66 -3.40 -9.96
N ARG A 61 2.91 -4.68 -10.18
CA ARG A 61 2.20 -5.48 -11.18
C ARG A 61 1.43 -6.62 -10.52
N PRO A 62 0.38 -7.10 -11.18
CA PRO A 62 -0.27 -8.33 -10.72
C PRO A 62 0.75 -9.45 -10.58
N GLY A 63 0.63 -10.21 -9.49
CA GLY A 63 1.58 -11.27 -9.15
C GLY A 63 2.71 -10.85 -8.22
N ASP A 64 2.92 -9.55 -8.05
CA ASP A 64 3.93 -9.06 -7.12
C ASP A 64 3.52 -9.30 -5.67
N ILE A 65 4.50 -9.46 -4.79
CA ILE A 65 4.27 -9.50 -3.35
C ILE A 65 4.84 -8.21 -2.78
N VAL A 66 3.96 -7.38 -2.22
CA VAL A 66 4.36 -6.12 -1.61
C VAL A 66 4.70 -6.36 -0.15
N GLU A 67 5.91 -5.98 0.23
CA GLU A 67 6.34 -6.00 1.62
C GLU A 67 6.12 -4.63 2.22
N ILE A 68 5.38 -4.56 3.33
CA ILE A 68 5.01 -3.32 3.99
C ILE A 68 5.74 -3.24 5.32
N GLU A 69 6.49 -2.16 5.55
CA GLU A 69 7.04 -1.83 6.85
C GLU A 69 6.35 -0.57 7.35
N TYR A 70 5.95 -0.55 8.62
CA TYR A 70 5.27 0.63 9.14
C TYR A 70 5.54 0.82 10.62
N GLU A 71 5.39 2.05 11.08
CA GLU A 71 5.46 2.43 12.49
C GLU A 71 4.25 3.28 12.83
N ARG A 72 3.72 3.05 14.01
CA ARG A 72 2.61 3.82 14.55
C ARG A 72 3.12 4.74 15.66
N SER A 73 2.90 6.04 15.51
CA SER A 73 3.27 6.99 16.55
C SER A 73 2.24 7.02 17.69
N PRO A 74 2.62 7.46 18.88
CA PRO A 74 1.65 7.62 19.98
C PRO A 74 0.50 8.57 19.65
N GLN A 75 0.70 9.48 18.69
CA GLN A 75 -0.33 10.43 18.26
C GLN A 75 -1.26 9.87 17.20
N GLY A 76 -1.11 8.60 16.83
CA GLY A 76 -2.00 7.96 15.86
C GLY A 76 -1.61 8.12 14.40
N ALA A 77 -0.43 8.66 14.13
CA ALA A 77 0.09 8.70 12.77
C ALA A 77 0.76 7.36 12.42
N ILE A 78 0.65 6.96 11.18
CA ILE A 78 1.31 5.76 10.67
C ILE A 78 2.20 6.17 9.49
N GLU A 79 3.48 5.89 9.61
CA GLU A 79 4.44 6.05 8.51
C GLU A 79 4.74 4.67 7.95
N PHE A 80 4.73 4.54 6.63
CA PHE A 80 4.92 3.24 5.99
C PHE A 80 5.81 3.34 4.76
N GLN A 81 6.43 2.22 4.43
CA GLN A 81 7.19 2.07 3.19
C GLN A 81 6.97 0.66 2.66
N CYS A 82 6.85 0.56 1.35
CA CYS A 82 6.54 -0.67 0.67
C CYS A 82 7.59 -0.98 -0.37
N ALA A 83 7.91 -2.27 -0.53
CA ALA A 83 8.89 -2.73 -1.50
C ALA A 83 8.42 -4.02 -2.16
N VAL A 84 8.91 -4.25 -3.37
CA VAL A 84 8.73 -5.51 -4.10
C VAL A 84 10.13 -6.00 -4.45
N ALA A 85 10.48 -7.19 -3.99
CA ALA A 85 11.79 -7.80 -4.23
C ALA A 85 12.94 -6.83 -3.91
N GLY A 86 12.83 -6.11 -2.79
CA GLY A 86 13.84 -5.17 -2.34
C GLY A 86 13.80 -3.79 -2.98
N THR A 87 12.98 -3.58 -3.99
CA THR A 87 12.84 -2.27 -4.64
C THR A 87 11.69 -1.50 -4.02
N ARG A 88 11.97 -0.32 -3.50
CA ARG A 88 10.95 0.51 -2.87
C ARG A 88 9.95 1.02 -3.91
N VAL A 89 8.67 0.79 -3.68
CA VAL A 89 7.60 1.13 -4.62
C VAL A 89 6.67 2.23 -4.12
N LEU A 90 6.51 2.36 -2.81
CA LEU A 90 5.59 3.35 -2.22
C LEU A 90 6.08 3.73 -0.83
N THR A 91 6.05 5.01 -0.53
CA THR A 91 6.24 5.51 0.83
C THR A 91 5.12 6.48 1.17
N GLY A 92 4.78 6.58 2.43
CA GLY A 92 3.75 7.52 2.81
C GLY A 92 3.48 7.59 4.30
N GLY A 93 2.51 8.41 4.63
CA GLY A 93 2.06 8.57 6.00
C GLY A 93 0.60 8.96 6.04
N ILE A 94 -0.10 8.51 7.09
CA ILE A 94 -1.53 8.76 7.27
C ILE A 94 -1.82 8.98 8.75
N VAL A 95 -2.78 9.85 9.02
CA VAL A 95 -3.37 10.01 10.35
C VAL A 95 -4.74 9.36 10.31
N ALA A 96 -5.00 8.42 11.22
CA ALA A 96 -6.28 7.72 11.27
C ALA A 96 -7.43 8.71 11.47
N GLY A 97 -8.53 8.47 10.76
CA GLY A 97 -9.75 9.22 10.92
C GLY A 97 -10.48 8.83 12.20
N ARG A 98 -11.49 9.61 12.53
CA ARG A 98 -12.33 9.37 13.69
C ARG A 98 -13.73 9.04 13.28
#